data_3a72c6c4a8bf2266feea745e9899ca8a
#
_entry.id   3a72c6c4a8bf2266feea745e9899ca8a
#
_cell.length_a   1.000
_cell.length_b   1.000
_cell.length_c   1.000
_cell.angle_alpha   90.00
_cell.angle_beta   90.00
_cell.angle_gamma   90.00
#
_symmetry.space_group_name_H-M   'P 1'
#
loop_
_entity.id
_entity.type
_entity.pdbx_description
1 polymer ?
#
loop_
_entity_poly.entity_id
_entity_poly.type
_entity_poly.pdbx_seq_one_letter_code
_entity_poly.pdbx_strand_id
1 'polypeptide(L)'
;MITFRSKKDVDSVEAIFSEINARMIAALMFHDQMSDYFDFLGMKGYKRLHEYQYFAESLERKKLDQYYINRHNKLIPNTYSGQVSMIPDSWRTANRISIGKSTKQKGIEDGFNQYHEWETDTKSLYEHYSSRLREMDAVADAIMVERLVEDVDKELKKLEGIIVDLISSGYDMVYITESQQGIHDKYKSKLHEIFGKE
;
A
#
# COMPACT_ATOMS: atom_id res chain seq x y z
N MET A 1 9.05 -8.56 -10.18
CA MET A 1 8.36 -7.66 -11.14
C MET A 1 6.88 -7.82 -10.93
N ILE A 2 6.22 -6.80 -10.39
CA ILE A 2 4.76 -6.82 -10.20
C ILE A 2 4.15 -6.58 -11.57
N THR A 3 3.47 -7.59 -12.11
CA THR A 3 2.71 -7.40 -13.35
C THR A 3 1.37 -6.77 -12.96
N PHE A 4 1.30 -5.43 -12.93
CA PHE A 4 0.03 -4.75 -12.82
C PHE A 4 -0.78 -5.05 -14.09
N ARG A 5 -2.05 -5.40 -13.91
CA ARG A 5 -2.98 -5.42 -15.04
C ARG A 5 -2.95 -4.05 -15.68
N SER A 6 -2.71 -3.99 -16.99
CA SER A 6 -2.88 -2.76 -17.77
C SER A 6 -4.25 -2.13 -17.43
N LYS A 7 -4.30 -0.79 -17.40
CA LYS A 7 -5.54 -0.03 -17.28
C LYS A 7 -6.55 -0.63 -18.25
N LYS A 8 -7.56 -1.31 -17.73
CA LYS A 8 -8.63 -1.83 -18.56
C LYS A 8 -9.56 -0.67 -18.92
N ASP A 9 -9.89 -0.56 -20.17
CA ASP A 9 -11.07 0.22 -20.57
C ASP A 9 -12.29 -0.48 -19.96
N VAL A 10 -12.82 0.12 -18.90
CA VAL A 10 -14.00 -0.37 -18.19
C VAL A 10 -15.15 0.54 -18.51
N ASP A 11 -16.23 -0.05 -19.04
CA ASP A 11 -17.36 0.67 -19.64
C ASP A 11 -18.56 0.78 -18.71
N SER A 12 -18.40 0.53 -17.42
CA SER A 12 -19.49 0.67 -16.44
C SER A 12 -18.99 1.06 -15.05
N VAL A 13 -19.83 1.78 -14.31
CA VAL A 13 -19.58 2.12 -12.91
C VAL A 13 -19.28 0.87 -12.08
N GLU A 14 -20.06 -0.21 -12.25
CA GLU A 14 -19.88 -1.47 -11.55
C GLU A 14 -18.49 -2.09 -11.82
N ALA A 15 -18.04 -2.09 -13.08
CA ALA A 15 -16.74 -2.62 -13.44
C ALA A 15 -15.59 -1.77 -12.87
N ILE A 16 -15.73 -0.45 -12.82
CA ILE A 16 -14.75 0.45 -12.20
C ILE A 16 -14.62 0.14 -10.70
N PHE A 17 -15.73 0.09 -9.96
CA PHE A 17 -15.70 -0.23 -8.54
C PHE A 17 -15.16 -1.64 -8.26
N SER A 18 -15.43 -2.59 -9.14
CA SER A 18 -14.86 -3.94 -9.07
C SER A 18 -13.33 -3.94 -9.20
N GLU A 19 -12.77 -3.15 -10.13
CA GLU A 19 -11.32 -3.02 -10.29
C GLU A 19 -10.68 -2.26 -9.11
N ILE A 20 -11.32 -1.21 -8.58
CA ILE A 20 -10.86 -0.51 -7.37
C ILE A 20 -10.85 -1.47 -6.18
N ASN A 21 -11.92 -2.23 -5.96
CA ASN A 21 -11.99 -3.24 -4.89
C ASN A 21 -10.91 -4.31 -5.05
N ALA A 22 -10.66 -4.77 -6.28
CA ALA A 22 -9.59 -5.73 -6.55
C ALA A 22 -8.19 -5.14 -6.24
N ARG A 23 -7.97 -3.85 -6.53
CA ARG A 23 -6.73 -3.14 -6.17
C ARG A 23 -6.56 -3.05 -4.65
N MET A 24 -7.62 -2.71 -3.90
CA MET A 24 -7.59 -2.67 -2.43
C MET A 24 -7.32 -4.03 -1.81
N ILE A 25 -7.89 -5.12 -2.35
CA ILE A 25 -7.56 -6.48 -1.90
C ILE A 25 -6.09 -6.79 -2.18
N ALA A 26 -5.57 -6.40 -3.33
CA ALA A 26 -4.15 -6.55 -3.63
C ALA A 26 -3.26 -5.73 -2.69
N ALA A 27 -3.70 -4.53 -2.26
CA ALA A 27 -2.99 -3.71 -1.28
C ALA A 27 -2.84 -4.41 0.08
N LEU A 28 -3.87 -5.11 0.54
CA LEU A 28 -3.77 -5.92 1.77
C LEU A 28 -2.65 -6.95 1.66
N MET A 29 -2.59 -7.69 0.56
CA MET A 29 -1.54 -8.71 0.34
C MET A 29 -0.16 -8.07 0.16
N PHE A 30 -0.10 -6.90 -0.46
CA PHE A 30 1.13 -6.14 -0.61
C PHE A 30 1.70 -5.76 0.76
N HIS A 31 0.90 -5.13 1.61
CA HIS A 31 1.35 -4.68 2.93
C HIS A 31 1.67 -5.84 3.88
N ASP A 32 0.93 -6.95 3.82
CA ASP A 32 1.25 -8.17 4.55
C ASP A 32 2.66 -8.70 4.20
N GLN A 33 2.93 -8.86 2.91
CA GLN A 33 4.24 -9.30 2.42
C GLN A 33 5.37 -8.31 2.74
N MET A 34 5.11 -7.00 2.65
CA MET A 34 6.10 -5.98 3.00
C MET A 34 6.39 -5.96 4.50
N SER A 35 5.40 -6.22 5.35
CA SER A 35 5.60 -6.42 6.78
C SER A 35 6.58 -7.57 7.05
N ASP A 36 6.34 -8.73 6.45
CA ASP A 36 7.22 -9.90 6.57
C ASP A 36 8.62 -9.62 6.02
N TYR A 37 8.71 -8.92 4.90
CA TYR A 37 9.97 -8.53 4.28
C TYR A 37 10.82 -7.65 5.21
N PHE A 38 10.24 -6.61 5.80
CA PHE A 38 10.96 -5.75 6.74
C PHE A 38 11.26 -6.45 8.07
N ASP A 39 10.41 -7.36 8.53
CA ASP A 39 10.75 -8.22 9.69
C ASP A 39 11.95 -9.11 9.40
N PHE A 40 12.01 -9.71 8.21
CA PHE A 40 13.14 -10.51 7.76
C PHE A 40 14.45 -9.70 7.74
N LEU A 41 14.41 -8.42 7.32
CA LEU A 41 15.55 -7.51 7.38
C LEU A 41 15.89 -7.04 8.81
N GLY A 42 15.04 -7.32 9.80
CA GLY A 42 15.20 -6.86 11.18
C GLY A 42 14.75 -5.42 11.41
N MET A 43 13.92 -4.86 10.51
CA MET A 43 13.45 -3.47 10.52
C MET A 43 12.07 -3.36 11.17
N LYS A 44 12.02 -3.44 12.50
CA LYS A 44 10.76 -3.50 13.28
C LYS A 44 9.85 -2.28 13.10
N GLY A 45 10.41 -1.09 12.89
CA GLY A 45 9.63 0.11 12.65
C GLY A 45 8.91 0.05 11.30
N TYR A 46 9.60 -0.35 10.25
CA TYR A 46 9.03 -0.49 8.91
C TYR A 46 8.04 -1.66 8.82
N LYS A 47 8.30 -2.76 9.54
CA LYS A 47 7.30 -3.80 9.75
C LYS A 47 5.99 -3.23 10.29
N ARG A 48 6.06 -2.46 11.40
CA ARG A 48 4.87 -1.85 12.03
C ARG A 48 4.14 -0.87 11.11
N LEU A 49 4.87 -0.12 10.29
CA LEU A 49 4.29 0.73 9.24
C LEU A 49 3.37 -0.09 8.34
N HIS A 50 3.86 -1.20 7.80
CA HIS A 50 3.09 -2.02 6.87
C HIS A 50 1.97 -2.82 7.56
N GLU A 51 2.14 -3.28 8.79
CA GLU A 51 1.05 -3.84 9.59
C GLU A 51 -0.10 -2.81 9.76
N TYR A 52 0.23 -1.57 10.07
CA TYR A 52 -0.79 -0.51 10.16
C TYR A 52 -1.48 -0.27 8.82
N GLN A 53 -0.73 -0.18 7.72
CA GLN A 53 -1.30 0.05 6.39
C GLN A 53 -2.24 -1.10 5.98
N TYR A 54 -1.89 -2.35 6.27
CA TYR A 54 -2.79 -3.48 6.05
C TYR A 54 -4.18 -3.27 6.67
N PHE A 55 -4.24 -2.80 7.93
CA PHE A 55 -5.52 -2.55 8.59
C PHE A 55 -6.20 -1.28 8.10
N ALA A 56 -5.45 -0.23 7.80
CA ALA A 56 -5.99 1.00 7.22
C ALA A 56 -6.68 0.72 5.87
N GLU A 57 -6.02 0.00 4.97
CA GLU A 57 -6.56 -0.45 3.68
C GLU A 57 -7.84 -1.29 3.86
N SER A 58 -7.85 -2.21 4.84
CA SER A 58 -9.05 -3.01 5.14
C SER A 58 -10.24 -2.14 5.54
N LEU A 59 -10.01 -1.09 6.33
CA LEU A 59 -11.07 -0.15 6.74
C LEU A 59 -11.53 0.72 5.57
N GLU A 60 -10.62 1.17 4.72
CA GLU A 60 -10.95 1.96 3.53
C GLU A 60 -11.77 1.15 2.52
N ARG A 61 -11.39 -0.10 2.30
CA ARG A 61 -12.18 -1.00 1.47
C ARG A 61 -13.61 -1.18 2.01
N LYS A 62 -13.78 -1.30 3.33
CA LYS A 62 -15.13 -1.38 3.93
C LYS A 62 -15.93 -0.09 3.73
N LYS A 63 -15.29 1.08 3.77
CA LYS A 63 -15.96 2.35 3.46
C LYS A 63 -16.40 2.41 1.99
N LEU A 64 -15.57 1.91 1.07
CA LEU A 64 -15.92 1.80 -0.34
C LEU A 64 -17.13 0.87 -0.54
N ASP A 65 -17.11 -0.32 0.07
CA ASP A 65 -18.23 -1.27 0.03
C ASP A 65 -19.53 -0.63 0.55
N GLN A 66 -19.46 0.06 1.69
CA GLN A 66 -20.63 0.73 2.29
C GLN A 66 -21.15 1.88 1.41
N TYR A 67 -20.24 2.67 0.83
CA TYR A 67 -20.63 3.72 -0.13
C TYR A 67 -21.38 3.12 -1.31
N TYR A 68 -20.83 2.06 -1.92
CA TYR A 68 -21.42 1.44 -3.10
C TYR A 68 -22.79 0.82 -2.81
N ILE A 69 -22.94 0.12 -1.69
CA ILE A 69 -24.22 -0.43 -1.23
C ILE A 69 -25.25 0.68 -1.07
N ASN A 70 -24.91 1.77 -0.38
CA ASN A 70 -25.83 2.87 -0.12
C ASN A 70 -26.23 3.62 -1.40
N ARG A 71 -25.31 3.71 -2.36
CA ARG A 71 -25.51 4.47 -3.60
C ARG A 71 -26.26 3.67 -4.66
N HIS A 72 -25.90 2.39 -4.82
CA HIS A 72 -26.35 1.57 -5.93
C HIS A 72 -27.29 0.43 -5.52
N ASN A 73 -27.51 0.20 -4.21
CA ASN A 73 -28.28 -0.94 -3.68
C ASN A 73 -27.75 -2.30 -4.16
N LYS A 74 -26.44 -2.42 -4.38
CA LYS A 74 -25.76 -3.62 -4.89
C LYS A 74 -24.47 -3.87 -4.10
N LEU A 75 -23.97 -5.10 -4.19
CA LEU A 75 -22.60 -5.43 -3.74
C LEU A 75 -21.60 -5.18 -4.88
N ILE A 76 -20.39 -4.74 -4.53
CA ILE A 76 -19.29 -4.67 -5.50
C ILE A 76 -18.91 -6.10 -5.89
N PRO A 77 -18.88 -6.45 -7.20
CA PRO A 77 -18.41 -7.76 -7.63
C PRO A 77 -16.92 -7.94 -7.24
N ASN A 78 -16.59 -9.09 -6.65
CA ASN A 78 -15.22 -9.43 -6.36
C ASN A 78 -14.59 -10.14 -7.56
N THR A 79 -13.75 -9.43 -8.30
CA THR A 79 -13.02 -9.94 -9.48
C THR A 79 -11.54 -10.20 -9.21
N TYR A 80 -11.09 -10.05 -7.94
CA TYR A 80 -9.68 -10.29 -7.62
C TYR A 80 -9.30 -11.75 -7.90
N SER A 81 -8.35 -11.94 -8.80
CA SER A 81 -7.81 -13.24 -9.17
C SER A 81 -6.28 -13.25 -9.27
N GLY A 82 -5.63 -12.17 -8.77
CA GLY A 82 -4.20 -11.98 -8.90
C GLY A 82 -3.39 -12.58 -7.75
N GLN A 83 -2.10 -12.82 -8.01
CA GLN A 83 -1.11 -13.02 -6.97
C GLN A 83 -0.24 -11.77 -6.89
N VAL A 84 -0.03 -11.26 -5.67
CA VAL A 84 0.95 -10.22 -5.38
C VAL A 84 2.20 -10.93 -4.86
N SER A 85 3.32 -10.79 -5.55
CA SER A 85 4.61 -11.30 -5.09
C SER A 85 5.60 -10.15 -5.08
N MET A 86 5.92 -9.66 -3.87
CA MET A 86 6.81 -8.52 -3.65
C MET A 86 8.23 -8.95 -3.32
N ILE A 87 8.39 -10.14 -2.76
CA ILE A 87 9.68 -10.63 -2.27
C ILE A 87 10.42 -11.26 -3.44
N PRO A 88 11.60 -10.75 -3.84
CA PRO A 88 12.43 -11.39 -4.85
C PRO A 88 12.75 -12.86 -4.45
N ASP A 89 12.73 -13.76 -5.41
CA ASP A 89 12.98 -15.20 -5.16
C ASP A 89 14.33 -15.45 -4.48
N SER A 90 15.34 -14.62 -4.75
CA SER A 90 16.64 -14.67 -4.07
C SER A 90 16.55 -14.49 -2.55
N TRP A 91 15.53 -13.79 -2.05
CA TRP A 91 15.32 -13.59 -0.61
C TRP A 91 14.59 -14.75 0.05
N ARG A 92 13.79 -15.51 -0.69
CA ARG A 92 13.07 -16.70 -0.19
C ARG A 92 14.00 -17.80 0.26
N THR A 93 15.20 -17.86 -0.31
CA THR A 93 16.24 -18.85 0.03
C THR A 93 17.34 -18.28 0.93
N ALA A 94 17.34 -16.97 1.21
CA ALA A 94 18.34 -16.32 2.04
C ALA A 94 18.14 -16.67 3.52
N ASN A 95 19.25 -16.79 4.26
CA ASN A 95 19.22 -16.99 5.69
C ASN A 95 19.39 -15.64 6.41
N ARG A 96 18.41 -15.26 7.24
CA ARG A 96 18.39 -14.00 8.00
C ARG A 96 19.69 -13.73 8.77
N ILE A 97 20.31 -14.75 9.32
CA ILE A 97 21.53 -14.63 10.15
C ILE A 97 22.76 -14.27 9.29
N SER A 98 22.77 -14.69 8.03
CA SER A 98 23.91 -14.51 7.13
C SER A 98 23.85 -13.25 6.27
N ILE A 99 22.80 -12.42 6.42
CA ILE A 99 22.66 -11.19 5.64
C ILE A 99 23.62 -10.12 6.12
N GLY A 100 24.56 -9.72 5.27
CA GLY A 100 25.51 -8.66 5.53
C GLY A 100 24.89 -7.25 5.50
N LYS A 101 25.64 -6.25 6.01
CA LYS A 101 25.21 -4.84 6.11
C LYS A 101 24.78 -4.28 4.75
N SER A 102 25.60 -4.44 3.71
CA SER A 102 25.31 -3.91 2.36
C SER A 102 24.06 -4.53 1.74
N THR A 103 23.84 -5.82 1.97
CA THR A 103 22.65 -6.51 1.50
C THR A 103 21.38 -6.01 2.20
N LYS A 104 21.47 -5.72 3.51
CA LYS A 104 20.36 -5.08 4.24
C LYS A 104 20.06 -3.68 3.73
N GLN A 105 21.09 -2.85 3.51
CA GLN A 105 20.92 -1.52 2.96
C GLN A 105 20.21 -1.58 1.60
N LYS A 106 20.67 -2.44 0.70
CA LYS A 106 20.02 -2.63 -0.61
C LYS A 106 18.59 -3.15 -0.47
N GLY A 107 18.34 -4.08 0.45
CA GLY A 107 16.99 -4.57 0.72
C GLY A 107 16.03 -3.48 1.22
N ILE A 108 16.50 -2.57 2.06
CA ILE A 108 15.70 -1.43 2.54
C ILE A 108 15.39 -0.47 1.39
N GLU A 109 16.39 -0.13 0.58
CA GLU A 109 16.22 0.68 -0.63
C GLU A 109 15.19 0.05 -1.57
N ASP A 110 15.35 -1.22 -1.91
CA ASP A 110 14.45 -1.95 -2.81
C ASP A 110 13.01 -2.01 -2.26
N GLY A 111 12.85 -2.23 -0.94
CA GLY A 111 11.54 -2.26 -0.29
C GLY A 111 10.81 -0.91 -0.40
N PHE A 112 11.48 0.19 -0.13
CA PHE A 112 10.88 1.53 -0.24
C PHE A 112 10.63 1.95 -1.68
N ASN A 113 11.49 1.58 -2.63
CA ASN A 113 11.26 1.83 -4.05
C ASN A 113 10.03 1.06 -4.56
N GLN A 114 9.85 -0.20 -4.15
CA GLN A 114 8.66 -0.98 -4.50
C GLN A 114 7.39 -0.38 -3.88
N TYR A 115 7.47 0.11 -2.64
CA TYR A 115 6.34 0.75 -2.00
C TYR A 115 5.96 2.05 -2.73
N HIS A 116 6.93 2.88 -3.08
CA HIS A 116 6.69 4.11 -3.84
C HIS A 116 6.09 3.82 -5.23
N GLU A 117 6.59 2.83 -5.94
CA GLU A 117 6.04 2.38 -7.22
C GLU A 117 4.59 1.91 -7.08
N TRP A 118 4.30 1.11 -6.03
CA TRP A 118 2.96 0.64 -5.73
C TRP A 118 1.96 1.79 -5.54
N GLU A 119 2.28 2.76 -4.70
CA GLU A 119 1.40 3.90 -4.42
C GLU A 119 1.23 4.82 -5.63
N THR A 120 2.30 5.04 -6.40
CA THR A 120 2.26 5.83 -7.64
C THR A 120 1.32 5.19 -8.68
N ASP A 121 1.40 3.88 -8.84
CA ASP A 121 0.53 3.13 -9.74
C ASP A 121 -0.92 3.13 -9.25
N THR A 122 -1.14 3.00 -7.94
CA THR A 122 -2.47 3.06 -7.32
C THR A 122 -3.12 4.41 -7.56
N LYS A 123 -2.38 5.50 -7.33
CA LYS A 123 -2.84 6.86 -7.63
C LYS A 123 -3.26 7.01 -9.09
N SER A 124 -2.36 6.64 -10.01
CA SER A 124 -2.62 6.74 -11.45
C SER A 124 -3.84 5.93 -11.89
N LEU A 125 -4.09 4.77 -11.26
CA LEU A 125 -5.27 3.96 -11.49
C LEU A 125 -6.56 4.66 -11.04
N TYR A 126 -6.56 5.23 -9.83
CA TYR A 126 -7.71 5.92 -9.28
C TYR A 126 -8.02 7.22 -10.03
N GLU A 127 -7.01 7.99 -10.43
CA GLU A 127 -7.17 9.17 -11.30
C GLU A 127 -7.82 8.80 -12.64
N HIS A 128 -7.37 7.71 -13.27
CA HIS A 128 -7.98 7.21 -14.50
C HIS A 128 -9.46 6.86 -14.30
N TYR A 129 -9.79 6.12 -13.23
CA TYR A 129 -11.18 5.73 -12.98
C TYR A 129 -12.08 6.89 -12.57
N SER A 130 -11.56 7.89 -11.84
CA SER A 130 -12.31 9.11 -11.57
C SER A 130 -12.67 9.84 -12.86
N SER A 131 -11.71 9.97 -13.80
CA SER A 131 -11.96 10.58 -15.12
C SER A 131 -13.03 9.81 -15.91
N ARG A 132 -12.94 8.46 -15.93
CA ARG A 132 -13.95 7.63 -16.62
C ARG A 132 -15.35 7.78 -16.02
N LEU A 133 -15.45 7.84 -14.69
CA LEU A 133 -16.75 8.07 -14.01
C LEU A 133 -17.36 9.43 -14.35
N ARG A 134 -16.54 10.47 -14.51
CA ARG A 134 -17.00 11.78 -14.98
C ARG A 134 -17.51 11.75 -16.43
N GLU A 135 -16.82 11.04 -17.31
CA GLU A 135 -17.26 10.82 -18.70
C GLU A 135 -18.59 10.07 -18.80
N MET A 136 -18.93 9.27 -17.79
CA MET A 136 -20.20 8.53 -17.66
C MET A 136 -21.30 9.33 -16.93
N ASP A 137 -21.09 10.62 -16.63
CA ASP A 137 -21.98 11.43 -15.79
C ASP A 137 -22.20 10.90 -14.36
N ALA A 138 -21.37 9.96 -13.90
CA ALA A 138 -21.40 9.39 -12.55
C ALA A 138 -20.64 10.28 -11.53
N VAL A 139 -21.03 11.55 -11.44
CA VAL A 139 -20.26 12.58 -10.70
C VAL A 139 -20.06 12.23 -9.23
N ALA A 140 -21.08 11.70 -8.53
CA ALA A 140 -20.93 11.34 -7.11
C ALA A 140 -19.94 10.19 -6.90
N ASP A 141 -19.91 9.24 -7.84
CA ASP A 141 -18.96 8.13 -7.83
C ASP A 141 -17.54 8.61 -8.12
N ALA A 142 -17.38 9.55 -9.06
CA ALA A 142 -16.09 10.19 -9.34
C ALA A 142 -15.55 10.93 -8.09
N ILE A 143 -16.39 11.68 -7.37
CA ILE A 143 -15.99 12.36 -6.12
C ILE A 143 -15.54 11.36 -5.05
N MET A 144 -16.20 10.20 -4.96
CA MET A 144 -15.76 9.15 -4.03
C MET A 144 -14.36 8.63 -4.39
N VAL A 145 -14.09 8.40 -5.67
CA VAL A 145 -12.78 7.94 -6.13
C VAL A 145 -11.71 9.03 -5.99
N GLU A 146 -12.03 10.30 -6.20
CA GLU A 146 -11.13 11.44 -5.98
C GLU A 146 -10.64 11.52 -4.52
N ARG A 147 -11.48 11.16 -3.55
CA ARG A 147 -11.06 11.08 -2.15
C ARG A 147 -10.02 9.99 -1.92
N LEU A 148 -10.13 8.86 -2.64
CA LEU A 148 -9.10 7.83 -2.60
C LEU A 148 -7.78 8.33 -3.19
N VAL A 149 -7.82 9.13 -4.27
CA VAL A 149 -6.63 9.79 -4.83
C VAL A 149 -5.98 10.70 -3.79
N GLU A 150 -6.76 11.53 -3.09
CA GLU A 150 -6.24 12.42 -2.04
C GLU A 150 -5.58 11.65 -0.89
N ASP A 151 -6.12 10.48 -0.52
CA ASP A 151 -5.56 9.67 0.55
C ASP A 151 -4.26 9.00 0.12
N VAL A 152 -4.16 8.49 -1.11
CA VAL A 152 -2.89 8.00 -1.68
C VAL A 152 -1.86 9.13 -1.82
N ASP A 153 -2.24 10.34 -2.20
CA ASP A 153 -1.34 11.50 -2.22
C ASP A 153 -0.72 11.81 -0.85
N LYS A 154 -1.51 11.70 0.22
CA LYS A 154 -1.02 11.88 1.59
C LYS A 154 -0.01 10.79 1.98
N GLU A 155 -0.28 9.54 1.55
CA GLU A 155 0.65 8.43 1.80
C GLU A 155 1.96 8.60 1.01
N LEU A 156 1.89 8.95 -0.28
CA LEU A 156 3.06 9.25 -1.11
C LEU A 156 3.94 10.32 -0.49
N LYS A 157 3.38 11.45 -0.04
CA LYS A 157 4.16 12.52 0.62
C LYS A 157 4.89 12.06 1.88
N LYS A 158 4.27 11.18 2.69
CA LYS A 158 4.91 10.61 3.88
C LYS A 158 6.04 9.66 3.49
N LEU A 159 5.80 8.83 2.48
CA LEU A 159 6.75 7.87 1.97
C LEU A 159 7.97 8.55 1.34
N GLU A 160 7.74 9.57 0.52
CA GLU A 160 8.79 10.40 -0.07
C GLU A 160 9.66 11.05 1.01
N GLY A 161 9.07 11.52 2.11
CA GLY A 161 9.82 12.03 3.26
C GLY A 161 10.77 10.97 3.83
N ILE A 162 10.31 9.74 4.05
CA ILE A 162 11.15 8.64 4.54
C ILE A 162 12.27 8.33 3.53
N ILE A 163 11.95 8.27 2.24
CA ILE A 163 12.93 7.97 1.17
C ILE A 163 14.01 9.07 1.11
N VAL A 164 13.63 10.34 1.18
CA VAL A 164 14.57 11.47 1.19
C VAL A 164 15.53 11.38 2.37
N ASP A 165 15.04 11.06 3.57
CA ASP A 165 15.85 10.88 4.77
C ASP A 165 16.83 9.70 4.62
N LEU A 166 16.37 8.58 4.06
CA LEU A 166 17.21 7.41 3.80
C LEU A 166 18.32 7.71 2.79
N ILE A 167 18.00 8.39 1.69
CA ILE A 167 18.97 8.82 0.67
C ILE A 167 19.98 9.80 1.28
N SER A 168 19.51 10.80 2.03
CA SER A 168 20.34 11.83 2.65
C SER A 168 21.32 11.25 3.68
N SER A 169 20.94 10.19 4.37
CA SER A 169 21.81 9.44 5.29
C SER A 169 22.74 8.44 4.59
N GLY A 170 22.66 8.30 3.25
CA GLY A 170 23.39 7.28 2.51
C GLY A 170 23.02 5.86 2.93
N TYR A 171 21.78 5.63 3.38
CA TYR A 171 21.30 4.37 3.95
C TYR A 171 22.16 3.89 5.13
N ASP A 172 22.68 4.82 5.95
CA ASP A 172 23.47 4.45 7.11
C ASP A 172 22.66 3.63 8.12
N MET A 173 23.18 2.46 8.51
CA MET A 173 22.47 1.52 9.37
C MET A 173 22.27 2.00 10.80
N VAL A 174 23.13 2.91 11.30
CA VAL A 174 22.95 3.50 12.63
C VAL A 174 21.77 4.47 12.59
N TYR A 175 21.77 5.38 11.60
CA TYR A 175 20.66 6.30 11.36
C TYR A 175 19.33 5.54 11.19
N ILE A 176 19.30 4.49 10.33
CA ILE A 176 18.12 3.69 10.09
C ILE A 176 17.63 3.03 11.39
N THR A 177 18.54 2.48 12.20
CA THR A 177 18.18 1.82 13.46
C THR A 177 17.58 2.80 14.47
N GLU A 178 18.09 4.02 14.53
CA GLU A 178 17.57 5.07 15.42
C GLU A 178 16.23 5.62 14.93
N SER A 179 16.12 5.97 13.64
CA SER A 179 14.92 6.58 13.05
C SER A 179 13.71 5.64 13.07
N GLN A 180 13.91 4.33 12.83
CA GLN A 180 12.82 3.36 12.86
C GLN A 180 12.18 3.18 14.23
N GLN A 181 12.86 3.53 15.35
CA GLN A 181 12.24 3.46 16.67
C GLN A 181 11.05 4.43 16.78
N GLY A 182 11.21 5.66 16.30
CA GLY A 182 10.12 6.63 16.26
C GLY A 182 8.96 6.18 15.37
N ILE A 183 9.27 5.56 14.23
CA ILE A 183 8.26 4.96 13.33
C ILE A 183 7.55 3.81 14.04
N HIS A 184 8.28 2.93 14.71
CA HIS A 184 7.71 1.81 15.48
C HIS A 184 6.70 2.30 16.52
N ASP A 185 7.09 3.28 17.34
CA ASP A 185 6.25 3.76 18.45
C ASP A 185 4.99 4.48 17.94
N LYS A 186 5.16 5.27 16.86
CA LYS A 186 4.04 5.93 16.18
C LYS A 186 2.99 4.93 15.68
N TYR A 187 3.41 3.89 14.95
CA TYR A 187 2.47 2.94 14.35
C TYR A 187 1.98 1.89 15.34
N LYS A 188 2.74 1.59 16.39
CA LYS A 188 2.25 0.81 17.53
C LYS A 188 1.07 1.53 18.21
N SER A 189 1.19 2.84 18.46
CA SER A 189 0.10 3.63 19.04
C SER A 189 -1.15 3.61 18.15
N LYS A 190 -0.98 3.80 16.84
CA LYS A 190 -2.10 3.76 15.88
C LYS A 190 -2.80 2.39 15.80
N LEU A 191 -2.05 1.30 15.89
CA LEU A 191 -2.63 -0.05 15.95
C LEU A 191 -3.44 -0.25 17.24
N HIS A 192 -2.96 0.27 18.37
CA HIS A 192 -3.72 0.26 19.62
C HIS A 192 -5.02 1.07 19.52
N GLU A 193 -5.07 2.15 18.75
CA GLU A 193 -6.31 2.91 18.50
C GLU A 193 -7.33 2.08 17.70
N ILE A 194 -6.87 1.24 16.79
CA ILE A 194 -7.73 0.36 15.97
C ILE A 194 -8.27 -0.83 16.79
N PHE A 195 -7.42 -1.48 17.59
CA PHE A 195 -7.76 -2.72 18.30
C PHE A 195 -8.14 -2.55 19.77
N GLY A 196 -7.99 -1.35 20.33
CA GLY A 196 -8.03 -1.14 21.75
C GLY A 196 -6.70 -1.48 22.44
N LYS A 197 -6.53 -1.01 23.67
CA LYS A 197 -5.34 -1.38 24.46
C LYS A 197 -5.51 -2.82 24.91
N GLU A 198 -4.54 -3.66 24.56
CA GLU A 198 -4.34 -4.94 25.23
C GLU A 198 -4.02 -4.73 26.70
#